data_371d76f8d5545efe9b956a5439276813
#
_entry.id   371d76f8d5545efe9b956a5439276813
#
_cell.length_a   1.000
_cell.length_b   1.000
_cell.length_c   1.000
_cell.angle_alpha   90.00
_cell.angle_beta   90.00
_cell.angle_gamma   90.00
#
_symmetry.space_group_name_H-M   'P 1'
#
loop_
_entity.id
_entity.type
_entity.pdbx_description
1 polymer ?
#
loop_
_entity_poly.entity_id
_entity_poly.type
_entity_poly.pdbx_seq_one_letter_code
_entity_poly.pdbx_strand_id
1 'polypeptide(L)'
;ITAALAAAAVSGCSSDAARRIEAGGPRSLVSVNKINMADWNEAAASLVNDMLSSGCLDSFKPKPVKMAVGRIVNRTSQAIETDLLSRQITIALNNSGNVRVVSSDAYSREQEKYEAFVNDKKVSLPKLVMTGKIIEDRESVDGVREVTYIFMLSLSSGGEVVWESQKQIAKQAD
;
A
#
# COMPACT_ATOMS: atom_id res chain seq x y z
N ILE A 1 47.28 -43.74 -41.75
CA ILE A 1 47.18 -43.25 -40.33
C ILE A 1 46.23 -42.09 -40.35
N THR A 2 44.94 -42.34 -40.05
CA THR A 2 43.86 -41.32 -39.99
C THR A 2 43.66 -40.95 -38.52
N ALA A 3 43.95 -39.71 -38.16
CA ALA A 3 43.68 -39.19 -36.83
C ALA A 3 42.27 -38.63 -36.78
N ALA A 4 41.40 -39.24 -35.95
CA ALA A 4 40.07 -38.72 -35.69
C ALA A 4 40.13 -37.66 -34.59
N LEU A 5 39.72 -36.44 -34.92
CA LEU A 5 39.63 -35.33 -34.01
C LEU A 5 38.24 -35.40 -33.29
N ALA A 6 38.22 -35.76 -32.01
CA ALA A 6 37.00 -35.75 -31.20
C ALA A 6 36.73 -34.31 -30.72
N ALA A 7 35.68 -33.68 -31.23
CA ALA A 7 35.19 -32.40 -30.73
C ALA A 7 34.36 -32.63 -29.47
N ALA A 8 34.87 -32.21 -28.32
CA ALA A 8 34.12 -32.21 -27.05
C ALA A 8 33.20 -30.99 -27.05
N ALA A 9 31.87 -31.25 -27.14
CA ALA A 9 30.87 -30.24 -26.95
C ALA A 9 30.77 -29.89 -25.43
N VAL A 10 31.24 -28.72 -25.04
CA VAL A 10 31.07 -28.20 -23.70
C VAL A 10 29.63 -27.65 -23.62
N SER A 11 28.71 -28.46 -23.07
CA SER A 11 27.38 -27.99 -22.68
C SER A 11 27.55 -27.01 -21.53
N GLY A 12 27.56 -25.72 -21.81
CA GLY A 12 27.51 -24.68 -20.80
C GLY A 12 26.17 -24.74 -20.12
N CYS A 13 26.11 -25.27 -18.90
CA CYS A 13 24.97 -25.01 -18.00
C CYS A 13 24.92 -23.52 -17.77
N SER A 14 23.93 -22.83 -18.37
CA SER A 14 23.57 -21.47 -17.98
C SER A 14 23.05 -21.54 -16.54
N SER A 15 23.90 -21.26 -15.57
CA SER A 15 23.44 -21.05 -14.20
C SER A 15 22.55 -19.81 -14.18
N ASP A 16 21.28 -19.96 -13.90
CA ASP A 16 20.37 -18.84 -13.59
C ASP A 16 20.85 -18.16 -12.30
N ALA A 17 21.88 -17.33 -12.42
CA ALA A 17 22.42 -16.60 -11.29
C ALA A 17 21.42 -15.52 -10.89
N ALA A 18 20.85 -15.67 -9.70
CA ALA A 18 20.01 -14.63 -9.12
C ALA A 18 20.80 -13.32 -9.00
N ARG A 19 20.22 -12.23 -9.45
CA ARG A 19 20.80 -10.89 -9.36
C ARG A 19 19.88 -9.95 -8.60
N ARG A 20 20.46 -9.05 -7.83
CA ARG A 20 19.72 -7.99 -7.17
C ARG A 20 19.30 -6.93 -8.18
N ILE A 21 18.03 -6.53 -8.16
CA ILE A 21 17.47 -5.45 -8.96
C ILE A 21 16.84 -4.41 -8.04
N GLU A 22 16.63 -3.19 -8.53
CA GLU A 22 15.84 -2.18 -7.86
C GLU A 22 14.35 -2.57 -7.89
N ALA A 23 13.71 -2.56 -6.71
CA ALA A 23 12.28 -2.86 -6.60
C ALA A 23 11.46 -1.74 -7.26
N GLY A 24 10.59 -2.10 -8.22
CA GLY A 24 9.82 -1.11 -8.99
C GLY A 24 10.58 -0.42 -10.11
N GLY A 25 11.87 -0.74 -10.31
CA GLY A 25 12.68 -0.21 -11.40
C GLY A 25 12.38 -0.85 -12.77
N PRO A 26 13.04 -0.41 -13.84
CA PRO A 26 12.76 -0.84 -15.23
C PRO A 26 12.91 -2.36 -15.49
N ARG A 27 13.58 -3.06 -14.58
CA ARG A 27 13.78 -4.52 -14.63
C ARG A 27 12.83 -5.31 -13.74
N SER A 28 11.93 -4.64 -13.04
CA SER A 28 10.89 -5.31 -12.25
C SER A 28 9.91 -6.02 -13.16
N LEU A 29 9.52 -7.26 -12.78
CA LEU A 29 8.52 -8.00 -13.52
C LEU A 29 7.15 -7.36 -13.33
N VAL A 30 6.48 -7.10 -14.44
CA VAL A 30 5.10 -6.60 -14.47
C VAL A 30 4.19 -7.74 -14.93
N SER A 31 3.15 -8.02 -14.19
CA SER A 31 2.11 -8.99 -14.57
C SER A 31 0.77 -8.28 -14.62
N VAL A 32 -0.01 -8.57 -15.67
CA VAL A 32 -1.38 -8.05 -15.79
C VAL A 32 -2.26 -8.52 -14.63
N ASN A 33 -2.04 -9.74 -14.17
CA ASN A 33 -2.88 -10.38 -13.15
C ASN A 33 -2.43 -10.14 -11.71
N LYS A 34 -1.43 -9.29 -11.47
CA LYS A 34 -0.90 -9.06 -10.11
C LYS A 34 -0.54 -7.59 -9.88
N ILE A 35 -0.94 -7.09 -8.72
CA ILE A 35 -0.39 -5.87 -8.15
C ILE A 35 0.99 -6.20 -7.60
N ASN A 36 1.99 -5.37 -7.88
CA ASN A 36 3.32 -5.48 -7.32
C ASN A 36 3.59 -4.36 -6.29
N MET A 37 4.76 -4.43 -5.64
CA MET A 37 5.14 -3.44 -4.62
C MET A 37 5.25 -2.00 -5.16
N ALA A 38 5.65 -1.83 -6.43
CA ALA A 38 5.74 -0.50 -7.05
C ALA A 38 4.35 0.12 -7.22
N ASP A 39 3.38 -0.66 -7.67
CA ASP A 39 1.99 -0.23 -7.83
C ASP A 39 1.42 0.27 -6.48
N TRP A 40 1.69 -0.47 -5.39
CA TRP A 40 1.22 -0.11 -4.05
C TRP A 40 1.86 1.17 -3.53
N ASN A 41 3.19 1.28 -3.71
CA ASN A 41 3.93 2.44 -3.26
C ASN A 41 3.49 3.70 -4.01
N GLU A 42 3.30 3.59 -5.32
CA GLU A 42 2.81 4.70 -6.15
C GLU A 42 1.40 5.12 -5.72
N ALA A 43 0.47 4.17 -5.60
CA ALA A 43 -0.90 4.45 -5.20
C ALA A 43 -0.97 5.08 -3.80
N ALA A 44 -0.25 4.51 -2.82
CA ALA A 44 -0.22 5.03 -1.46
C ALA A 44 0.37 6.44 -1.39
N ALA A 45 1.50 6.68 -2.06
CA ALA A 45 2.14 7.99 -2.09
C ALA A 45 1.25 9.06 -2.75
N SER A 46 0.65 8.71 -3.90
CA SER A 46 -0.27 9.62 -4.61
C SER A 46 -1.45 10.01 -3.73
N LEU A 47 -2.15 9.03 -3.15
CA LEU A 47 -3.35 9.28 -2.34
C LEU A 47 -3.04 10.05 -1.05
N VAL A 48 -1.91 9.76 -0.39
CA VAL A 48 -1.50 10.53 0.79
C VAL A 48 -1.18 11.98 0.41
N ASN A 49 -0.47 12.22 -0.70
CA ASN A 49 -0.18 13.56 -1.18
C ASN A 49 -1.45 14.32 -1.54
N ASP A 50 -2.42 13.68 -2.22
CA ASP A 50 -3.72 14.27 -2.54
C ASP A 50 -4.45 14.70 -1.27
N MET A 51 -4.48 13.85 -0.25
CA MET A 51 -5.10 14.18 1.04
C MET A 51 -4.42 15.38 1.70
N LEU A 52 -3.09 15.38 1.77
CA LEU A 52 -2.32 16.46 2.41
C LEU A 52 -2.49 17.79 1.69
N SER A 53 -2.66 17.76 0.36
CA SER A 53 -2.82 18.94 -0.49
C SER A 53 -4.25 19.45 -0.55
N SER A 54 -5.23 18.64 -0.16
CA SER A 54 -6.66 19.00 -0.26
C SER A 54 -7.12 20.05 0.76
N GLY A 55 -6.31 20.33 1.79
CA GLY A 55 -6.71 21.23 2.90
C GLY A 55 -7.67 20.58 3.92
N CYS A 56 -8.06 19.32 3.74
CA CYS A 56 -9.02 18.65 4.63
C CYS A 56 -8.56 18.56 6.10
N LEU A 57 -7.25 18.72 6.35
CA LEU A 57 -6.67 18.73 7.69
C LEU A 57 -6.60 20.12 8.35
N ASP A 58 -6.95 21.19 7.66
CA ASP A 58 -6.70 22.56 8.13
C ASP A 58 -7.56 22.96 9.33
N SER A 59 -8.76 22.41 9.41
CA SER A 59 -9.69 22.61 10.53
C SER A 59 -9.30 21.85 11.80
N PHE A 60 -8.37 20.87 11.70
CA PHE A 60 -7.99 20.04 12.84
C PHE A 60 -6.75 20.59 13.55
N LYS A 61 -6.89 20.84 14.84
CA LYS A 61 -5.85 21.39 15.72
C LYS A 61 -5.73 20.53 16.97
N PRO A 62 -4.57 20.47 17.65
CA PRO A 62 -3.28 21.05 17.23
C PRO A 62 -2.59 20.26 16.11
N LYS A 63 -1.58 20.87 15.49
CA LYS A 63 -0.67 20.17 14.57
C LYS A 63 0.55 19.62 15.32
N PRO A 64 1.13 18.45 14.93
CA PRO A 64 0.62 17.51 13.95
C PRO A 64 -0.70 16.85 14.39
N VAL A 65 -1.61 16.63 13.45
CA VAL A 65 -2.92 16.05 13.73
C VAL A 65 -2.78 14.55 14.07
N LYS A 66 -3.41 14.10 15.14
CA LYS A 66 -3.45 12.67 15.49
C LYS A 66 -4.47 11.93 14.62
N MET A 67 -4.04 10.84 14.00
CA MET A 67 -4.84 10.03 13.09
C MET A 67 -4.59 8.55 13.35
N ALA A 68 -5.63 7.73 13.29
CA ALA A 68 -5.49 6.28 13.23
C ALA A 68 -5.54 5.82 11.76
N VAL A 69 -4.73 4.84 11.41
CA VAL A 69 -4.86 4.11 10.15
C VAL A 69 -5.57 2.80 10.47
N GLY A 70 -6.78 2.68 9.98
CA GLY A 70 -7.62 1.51 10.12
C GLY A 70 -7.31 0.47 9.05
N ARG A 71 -8.22 -0.50 8.93
CA ARG A 71 -8.05 -1.63 8.03
C ARG A 71 -8.22 -1.22 6.56
N ILE A 72 -7.35 -1.75 5.70
CA ILE A 72 -7.52 -1.75 4.24
C ILE A 72 -8.16 -3.08 3.82
N VAL A 73 -9.29 -2.98 3.14
CA VAL A 73 -10.07 -4.14 2.71
C VAL A 73 -9.63 -4.54 1.30
N ASN A 74 -9.14 -5.77 1.15
CA ASN A 74 -8.87 -6.36 -0.15
C ASN A 74 -10.14 -6.97 -0.74
N ARG A 75 -10.54 -6.50 -1.93
CA ARG A 75 -11.66 -7.00 -2.76
C ARG A 75 -11.16 -7.40 -4.15
N THR A 76 -9.93 -7.90 -4.23
CA THR A 76 -9.35 -8.45 -5.45
C THR A 76 -9.27 -9.97 -5.35
N SER A 77 -9.04 -10.63 -6.47
CA SER A 77 -8.80 -12.08 -6.52
C SER A 77 -7.39 -12.47 -6.03
N GLN A 78 -6.51 -11.49 -5.83
CA GLN A 78 -5.15 -11.70 -5.37
C GLN A 78 -5.06 -11.66 -3.84
N ALA A 79 -4.29 -12.58 -3.24
CA ALA A 79 -3.90 -12.44 -1.84
C ALA A 79 -2.92 -11.26 -1.70
N ILE A 80 -3.37 -10.19 -1.05
CA ILE A 80 -2.61 -8.95 -0.85
C ILE A 80 -2.35 -8.77 0.64
N GLU A 81 -1.07 -8.55 0.99
CA GLU A 81 -0.67 -8.19 2.34
C GLU A 81 -1.02 -6.72 2.63
N THR A 82 -2.27 -6.48 3.01
CA THR A 82 -2.79 -5.13 3.26
C THR A 82 -2.10 -4.41 4.41
N ASP A 83 -1.46 -5.16 5.32
CA ASP A 83 -0.67 -4.60 6.42
C ASP A 83 0.58 -3.88 5.91
N LEU A 84 1.21 -4.37 4.83
CA LEU A 84 2.32 -3.67 4.19
C LEU A 84 1.86 -2.33 3.60
N LEU A 85 0.70 -2.31 2.95
CA LEU A 85 0.12 -1.08 2.40
C LEU A 85 -0.22 -0.08 3.52
N SER A 86 -0.87 -0.53 4.60
CA SER A 86 -1.15 0.30 5.78
C SER A 86 0.12 0.87 6.38
N ARG A 87 1.21 0.11 6.41
CA ARG A 87 2.52 0.55 6.89
C ARG A 87 3.13 1.62 5.98
N GLN A 88 3.05 1.46 4.65
CA GLN A 88 3.52 2.47 3.69
C GLN A 88 2.76 3.79 3.85
N ILE A 89 1.44 3.73 3.98
CA ILE A 89 0.60 4.90 4.25
C ILE A 89 1.02 5.56 5.58
N THR A 90 1.21 4.78 6.63
CA THR A 90 1.67 5.28 7.94
C THR A 90 3.00 5.99 7.85
N ILE A 91 3.96 5.45 7.11
CA ILE A 91 5.28 6.05 6.89
C ILE A 91 5.13 7.38 6.15
N ALA A 92 4.37 7.42 5.05
CA ALA A 92 4.14 8.62 4.27
C ALA A 92 3.46 9.73 5.10
N LEU A 93 2.44 9.39 5.88
CA LEU A 93 1.74 10.32 6.78
C LEU A 93 2.66 10.91 7.85
N ASN A 94 3.42 10.06 8.54
CA ASN A 94 4.35 10.54 9.59
C ASN A 94 5.49 11.40 9.01
N ASN A 95 6.00 11.04 7.83
CA ASN A 95 7.07 11.80 7.16
C ASN A 95 6.60 13.17 6.65
N SER A 96 5.29 13.36 6.44
CA SER A 96 4.73 14.65 6.04
C SER A 96 4.90 15.75 7.11
N GLY A 97 5.09 15.39 8.38
CA GLY A 97 5.13 16.31 9.50
C GLY A 97 3.76 16.90 9.91
N ASN A 98 2.73 16.74 9.09
CA ASN A 98 1.39 17.26 9.34
C ASN A 98 0.51 16.32 10.18
N VAL A 99 0.84 15.03 10.17
CA VAL A 99 0.09 13.95 10.81
C VAL A 99 1.00 13.16 11.74
N ARG A 100 0.45 12.72 12.86
CA ARG A 100 1.01 11.73 13.75
C ARG A 100 0.10 10.51 13.78
N VAL A 101 0.52 9.42 13.18
CA VAL A 101 -0.25 8.18 13.20
C VAL A 101 -0.14 7.52 14.58
N VAL A 102 -1.28 7.20 15.17
CA VAL A 102 -1.42 6.50 16.44
C VAL A 102 -1.70 5.02 16.13
N SER A 103 -0.87 4.13 16.68
CA SER A 103 -1.11 2.69 16.56
C SER A 103 -2.35 2.31 17.36
N SER A 104 -3.33 1.66 16.71
CA SER A 104 -4.55 1.17 17.36
C SER A 104 -4.22 0.22 18.53
N ASP A 105 -3.25 -0.67 18.33
CA ASP A 105 -2.88 -1.68 19.34
C ASP A 105 -2.07 -1.10 20.51
N ALA A 106 -1.19 -0.13 20.24
CA ALA A 106 -0.47 0.57 21.28
C ALA A 106 -1.41 1.45 22.09
N TYR A 107 -2.38 2.08 21.40
CA TYR A 107 -3.37 2.94 22.02
C TYR A 107 -4.30 2.15 22.93
N SER A 108 -4.82 1.00 22.49
CA SER A 108 -5.69 0.13 23.30
C SER A 108 -4.96 -0.36 24.56
N ARG A 109 -3.68 -0.76 24.43
CA ARG A 109 -2.85 -1.19 25.58
C ARG A 109 -2.52 -0.06 26.54
N GLU A 110 -2.28 1.16 26.07
CA GLU A 110 -2.09 2.32 26.93
C GLU A 110 -3.40 2.73 27.60
N GLN A 111 -4.52 2.63 26.89
CA GLN A 111 -5.83 2.92 27.45
C GLN A 111 -6.19 1.93 28.57
N GLU A 112 -6.01 0.62 28.35
CA GLU A 112 -6.23 -0.41 29.38
C GLU A 112 -5.36 -0.18 30.64
N LYS A 113 -4.08 0.17 30.45
CA LYS A 113 -3.17 0.50 31.56
C LYS A 113 -3.58 1.78 32.28
N TYR A 114 -4.05 2.77 31.54
CA TYR A 114 -4.44 4.06 32.11
C TYR A 114 -5.79 3.97 32.83
N GLU A 115 -6.77 3.24 32.28
CA GLU A 115 -8.06 2.99 32.94
C GLU A 115 -7.91 2.17 34.24
N ALA A 116 -6.94 1.25 34.26
CA ALA A 116 -6.58 0.52 35.47
C ALA A 116 -5.93 1.42 36.58
N PHE A 117 -5.33 2.54 36.17
CA PHE A 117 -4.61 3.44 37.08
C PHE A 117 -5.40 4.68 37.51
N VAL A 118 -6.31 5.19 36.67
CA VAL A 118 -7.05 6.44 36.94
C VAL A 118 -8.49 6.34 36.47
N ASN A 119 -9.38 6.08 37.40
CA ASN A 119 -10.82 5.94 37.17
C ASN A 119 -11.54 7.21 36.63
N ASP A 120 -10.85 8.28 36.20
CA ASP A 120 -11.51 9.57 35.95
C ASP A 120 -11.09 10.37 34.71
N LYS A 121 -10.24 9.87 33.82
CA LYS A 121 -9.90 10.60 32.58
C LYS A 121 -10.13 9.77 31.33
N LYS A 122 -11.17 10.14 30.56
CA LYS A 122 -11.39 9.63 29.20
C LYS A 122 -10.17 9.91 28.33
N VAL A 123 -9.45 8.88 27.95
CA VAL A 123 -8.42 8.97 26.92
C VAL A 123 -9.12 9.25 25.59
N SER A 124 -8.81 10.38 24.97
CA SER A 124 -9.44 10.81 23.73
C SER A 124 -8.94 9.95 22.56
N LEU A 125 -9.79 9.15 21.98
CA LEU A 125 -9.55 8.45 20.71
C LEU A 125 -9.14 9.46 19.61
N PRO A 126 -8.26 9.07 18.67
CA PRO A 126 -7.96 9.95 17.54
C PRO A 126 -9.27 10.26 16.80
N LYS A 127 -9.50 11.55 16.59
CA LYS A 127 -10.74 12.02 15.93
C LYS A 127 -10.77 11.62 14.45
N LEU A 128 -9.61 11.41 13.85
CA LEU A 128 -9.45 11.07 12.45
C LEU A 128 -9.08 9.61 12.28
N VAL A 129 -9.81 8.93 11.42
CA VAL A 129 -9.56 7.54 11.05
C VAL A 129 -9.47 7.43 9.53
N MET A 130 -8.33 6.95 9.04
CA MET A 130 -8.15 6.61 7.63
C MET A 130 -8.45 5.14 7.42
N THR A 131 -9.27 4.82 6.44
CA THR A 131 -9.58 3.46 5.99
C THR A 131 -9.34 3.35 4.49
N GLY A 132 -9.25 2.14 3.98
CA GLY A 132 -9.01 1.94 2.55
C GLY A 132 -9.67 0.68 2.01
N LYS A 133 -9.71 0.62 0.68
CA LYS A 133 -10.25 -0.52 -0.07
C LYS A 133 -9.50 -0.67 -1.37
N ILE A 134 -9.24 -1.91 -1.76
CA ILE A 134 -8.70 -2.26 -3.07
C ILE A 134 -9.73 -3.11 -3.80
N ILE A 135 -10.06 -2.71 -5.02
CA ILE A 135 -10.98 -3.41 -5.91
C ILE A 135 -10.23 -3.74 -7.19
N GLU A 136 -10.59 -4.81 -7.87
CA GLU A 136 -10.16 -5.08 -9.24
C GLU A 136 -11.37 -5.15 -10.17
N ASP A 137 -11.17 -4.64 -11.36
CA ASP A 137 -12.07 -4.78 -12.50
C ASP A 137 -11.32 -5.49 -13.64
N ARG A 138 -11.98 -6.42 -14.32
CA ARG A 138 -11.38 -7.27 -15.35
C ARG A 138 -12.21 -7.23 -16.61
N GLU A 139 -11.55 -6.92 -17.71
CA GLU A 139 -12.15 -6.95 -19.05
C GLU A 139 -11.32 -7.81 -20.00
N SER A 140 -12.00 -8.41 -20.98
CA SER A 140 -11.34 -9.14 -22.05
C SER A 140 -12.12 -8.97 -23.35
N VAL A 141 -11.46 -8.43 -24.37
CA VAL A 141 -12.03 -8.18 -25.70
C VAL A 141 -11.01 -8.62 -26.74
N ASP A 142 -11.45 -9.45 -27.70
CA ASP A 142 -10.65 -9.91 -28.86
C ASP A 142 -9.27 -10.49 -28.49
N GLY A 143 -9.19 -11.18 -27.35
CA GLY A 143 -7.95 -11.79 -26.86
C GLY A 143 -7.10 -10.87 -25.98
N VAL A 144 -7.34 -9.57 -26.01
CA VAL A 144 -6.68 -8.61 -25.12
C VAL A 144 -7.34 -8.65 -23.75
N ARG A 145 -6.52 -8.73 -22.71
CA ARG A 145 -6.98 -8.74 -21.30
C ARG A 145 -6.52 -7.48 -20.60
N GLU A 146 -7.46 -6.84 -19.93
CA GLU A 146 -7.19 -5.68 -19.08
C GLU A 146 -7.62 -5.96 -17.63
N VAL A 147 -6.81 -5.51 -16.69
CA VAL A 147 -7.16 -5.53 -15.26
C VAL A 147 -6.85 -4.15 -14.69
N THR A 148 -7.89 -3.50 -14.18
CA THR A 148 -7.79 -2.23 -13.48
C THR A 148 -7.89 -2.45 -11.98
N TYR A 149 -6.86 -2.03 -11.26
CA TYR A 149 -6.83 -2.02 -9.80
C TYR A 149 -7.15 -0.62 -9.29
N ILE A 150 -8.16 -0.54 -8.43
CA ILE A 150 -8.65 0.72 -7.86
C ILE A 150 -8.32 0.76 -6.38
N PHE A 151 -7.43 1.67 -6.00
CA PHE A 151 -7.06 1.96 -4.61
C PHE A 151 -7.90 3.12 -4.13
N MET A 152 -8.65 2.92 -3.07
CA MET A 152 -9.49 3.95 -2.45
C MET A 152 -9.01 4.19 -1.03
N LEU A 153 -8.89 5.48 -0.64
CA LEU A 153 -8.69 5.89 0.74
C LEU A 153 -9.78 6.87 1.14
N SER A 154 -10.24 6.73 2.38
CA SER A 154 -11.28 7.57 2.96
C SER A 154 -10.83 8.00 4.36
N LEU A 155 -10.95 9.29 4.66
CA LEU A 155 -10.68 9.89 5.96
C LEU A 155 -12.00 10.29 6.60
N SER A 156 -12.25 9.79 7.81
CA SER A 156 -13.47 10.08 8.56
C SER A 156 -13.16 10.78 9.88
N SER A 157 -14.10 11.61 10.32
CA SER A 157 -14.10 12.25 11.62
C SER A 157 -15.50 12.20 12.22
N GLY A 158 -15.64 11.62 13.41
CA GLY A 158 -16.93 11.52 14.08
C GLY A 158 -18.01 10.75 13.32
N GLY A 159 -17.61 9.85 12.40
CA GLY A 159 -18.52 9.10 11.53
C GLY A 159 -18.79 9.74 10.17
N GLU A 160 -18.33 10.97 9.95
CA GLU A 160 -18.49 11.69 8.68
C GLU A 160 -17.20 11.53 7.84
N VAL A 161 -17.35 11.34 6.52
CA VAL A 161 -16.22 11.34 5.58
C VAL A 161 -15.83 12.78 5.31
N VAL A 162 -14.60 13.14 5.68
CA VAL A 162 -14.06 14.50 5.49
C VAL A 162 -13.16 14.60 4.27
N TRP A 163 -12.71 13.47 3.74
CA TRP A 163 -11.96 13.36 2.50
C TRP A 163 -12.01 11.92 1.97
N GLU A 164 -12.08 11.79 0.65
CA GLU A 164 -12.01 10.52 -0.05
C GLU A 164 -11.34 10.71 -1.42
N SER A 165 -10.52 9.77 -1.84
CA SER A 165 -9.91 9.77 -3.17
C SER A 165 -9.58 8.36 -3.61
N GLN A 166 -9.32 8.19 -4.92
CA GLN A 166 -8.92 6.92 -5.51
C GLN A 166 -7.80 7.07 -6.52
N LYS A 167 -6.97 6.04 -6.65
CA LYS A 167 -5.96 5.88 -7.69
C LYS A 167 -6.25 4.62 -8.47
N GLN A 168 -6.22 4.71 -9.79
CA GLN A 168 -6.40 3.56 -10.69
C GLN A 168 -5.07 3.20 -11.33
N ILE A 169 -4.80 1.90 -11.42
CA ILE A 169 -3.66 1.34 -12.13
C ILE A 169 -4.19 0.26 -13.06
N ALA A 170 -4.21 0.55 -14.36
CA ALA A 170 -4.61 -0.39 -15.39
C ALA A 170 -3.38 -1.13 -15.95
N LYS A 171 -3.56 -2.42 -16.20
CA LYS A 171 -2.55 -3.30 -16.81
C LYS A 171 -3.21 -4.10 -17.92
N GLN A 172 -2.53 -4.17 -19.06
CA GLN A 172 -3.03 -4.84 -20.26
C GLN A 172 -2.01 -5.86 -20.76
N ALA A 173 -2.51 -6.97 -21.31
CA ALA A 173 -1.71 -7.97 -22.02
C ALA A 173 -2.55 -8.59 -23.15
N ASP A 174 -1.87 -8.84 -24.27
CA ASP A 174 -2.36 -9.55 -25.44
C ASP A 174 -2.32 -11.08 -25.24
#